data_90036f523913403599da18aef9640ada
#
_entry.id   90036f523913403599da18aef9640ada
#
_cell.length_a   1.000
_cell.length_b   1.000
_cell.length_c   1.000
_cell.angle_alpha   90.00
_cell.angle_beta   90.00
_cell.angle_gamma   90.00
#
_symmetry.space_group_name_H-M   'P 1'
#
loop_
_entity.id
_entity.type
_entity.pdbx_description
1 polymer ?
#
loop_
_entity_poly.entity_id
_entity_poly.type
_entity_poly.pdbx_seq_one_letter_code
_entity_poly.pdbx_strand_id
1 'polypeptide(L)' 'MKINFNDIPKFLINLDRRKDRLKSVTEEFQYMGWTFERFSAVDTNSYEGCAYSHQKIAKLILERGYEYAMVFEDDIFF' A
#
# COMPACT_ATOMS: atom_id res chain seq x y z
N MET A 1 23.00 -3.66 -10.02
CA MET A 1 21.72 -4.39 -10.08
C MET A 1 20.65 -3.47 -10.61
N LYS A 2 19.91 -3.90 -11.62
CA LYS A 2 18.75 -3.15 -12.12
C LYS A 2 17.53 -3.57 -11.34
N ILE A 3 16.81 -2.58 -10.78
CA ILE A 3 15.53 -2.80 -10.11
C ILE A 3 14.43 -2.47 -11.09
N ASN A 4 13.55 -3.44 -11.35
CA ASN A 4 12.35 -3.21 -12.15
C ASN A 4 11.18 -2.95 -11.20
N PHE A 5 10.67 -1.72 -11.21
CA PHE A 5 9.57 -1.33 -10.33
C PHE A 5 8.30 -2.16 -10.55
N ASN A 6 8.12 -2.71 -11.76
CA ASN A 6 6.96 -3.58 -12.01
C ASN A 6 7.02 -4.88 -11.21
N ASP A 7 8.22 -5.35 -10.85
CA ASP A 7 8.42 -6.60 -10.12
C ASP A 7 8.47 -6.42 -8.60
N ILE A 8 8.50 -5.18 -8.13
CA ILE A 8 8.52 -4.90 -6.69
C ILE A 8 7.13 -5.11 -6.11
N PRO A 9 7.00 -5.91 -5.01
CA PRO A 9 5.73 -6.05 -4.31
C PRO A 9 5.21 -4.68 -3.85
N LYS A 10 3.92 -4.43 -4.07
CA LYS A 10 3.29 -3.16 -3.75
C LYS A 10 2.14 -3.39 -2.79
N PHE A 11 2.10 -2.58 -1.75
CA PHE A 11 1.04 -2.60 -0.74
C PHE A 11 0.32 -1.26 -0.74
N LEU A 12 -0.99 -1.32 -0.59
CA LEU A 12 -1.83 -0.14 -0.48
C LEU A 12 -2.53 -0.12 0.88
N ILE A 13 -2.35 0.96 1.62
CA ILE A 13 -3.06 1.21 2.88
C ILE A 13 -4.32 2.00 2.55
N ASN A 14 -5.48 1.44 2.90
CA ASN A 14 -6.78 2.05 2.63
C ASN A 14 -7.75 1.72 3.76
N LEU A 15 -8.45 2.74 4.26
CA LEU A 15 -9.53 2.55 5.24
C LEU A 15 -10.72 1.87 4.57
N ASP A 16 -11.31 0.88 5.24
CA ASP A 16 -12.44 0.10 4.69
C ASP A 16 -13.62 0.98 4.31
N ARG A 17 -13.87 2.06 5.04
CA ARG A 17 -14.97 3.00 4.77
C ARG A 17 -14.72 3.92 3.57
N ARG A 18 -13.47 4.04 3.12
CA ARG A 18 -13.09 4.93 2.02
C ARG A 18 -13.03 4.18 0.68
N LYS A 19 -14.19 3.67 0.27
CA LYS A 19 -14.34 2.97 -1.01
C LYS A 19 -14.13 3.90 -2.20
N ASP A 20 -14.42 5.18 -2.05
CA ASP A 20 -14.16 6.23 -3.04
C ASP A 20 -12.67 6.35 -3.35
N ARG A 21 -11.83 6.38 -2.31
CA ARG A 21 -10.38 6.45 -2.48
C ARG A 21 -9.81 5.17 -3.06
N LEU A 22 -10.33 4.01 -2.64
CA LEU A 22 -9.91 2.73 -3.19
C LEU A 22 -10.16 2.67 -4.69
N LYS A 23 -11.33 3.13 -5.15
CA LYS A 23 -11.65 3.18 -6.58
C LYS A 23 -10.68 4.08 -7.32
N SER A 24 -10.46 5.28 -6.82
CA SER A 24 -9.60 6.29 -7.45
C SER A 24 -8.16 5.80 -7.57
N VAL A 25 -7.60 5.25 -6.50
CA VAL A 25 -6.22 4.78 -6.50
C VAL A 25 -6.06 3.51 -7.33
N THR A 26 -7.08 2.65 -7.38
CA THR A 26 -7.07 1.47 -8.24
C THR A 26 -6.95 1.88 -9.71
N GLU A 27 -7.66 2.92 -10.13
CA GLU A 27 -7.57 3.46 -11.49
C GLU A 27 -6.16 3.98 -11.79
N GLU A 28 -5.52 4.65 -10.81
CA GLU A 28 -4.14 5.13 -10.93
C GLU A 28 -3.15 3.97 -11.12
N PHE A 29 -3.29 2.89 -10.33
CA PHE A 29 -2.45 1.71 -10.47
C PHE A 29 -2.66 1.03 -11.82
N GLN A 30 -3.89 0.95 -12.29
CA GLN A 30 -4.20 0.39 -13.61
C GLN A 30 -3.54 1.19 -14.73
N TYR A 31 -3.53 2.52 -14.61
CA TYR A 31 -2.86 3.38 -15.58
C TYR A 31 -1.36 3.07 -15.66
N MET A 32 -0.73 2.78 -14.52
CA MET A 32 0.69 2.41 -14.48
C MET A 32 0.95 0.95 -14.88
N GLY A 33 -0.09 0.15 -15.03
CA GLY A 33 0.05 -1.29 -15.27
C GLY A 33 0.54 -2.04 -14.04
N TRP A 34 0.31 -1.51 -12.85
CA TRP A 34 0.75 -2.09 -11.59
C TRP A 34 -0.40 -2.76 -10.85
N THR A 35 -0.07 -3.80 -10.08
CA THR A 35 -0.99 -4.40 -9.12
C THR A 35 -0.52 -4.12 -7.71
N PHE A 36 -1.41 -4.28 -6.74
CA PHE A 36 -1.08 -4.06 -5.34
C PHE A 36 -1.83 -5.05 -4.45
N GLU A 37 -1.29 -5.29 -3.27
CA GLU A 37 -1.99 -5.99 -2.21
C GLU A 37 -2.57 -4.94 -1.26
N ARG A 38 -3.88 -4.97 -1.09
CA ARG A 38 -4.56 -4.03 -0.22
C ARG A 38 -4.38 -4.42 1.24
N PHE A 39 -4.09 -3.44 2.07
CA PHE A 39 -4.01 -3.59 3.51
C PHE A 39 -5.04 -2.68 4.17
N SER A 40 -5.91 -3.27 4.99
CA SER A 40 -6.92 -2.51 5.72
C SER A 40 -6.25 -1.62 6.76
N ALA A 41 -6.42 -0.32 6.62
CA ALA A 41 -5.80 0.64 7.54
C ALA A 41 -6.41 0.52 8.93
N VAL A 42 -5.57 0.70 9.96
CA VAL A 42 -6.04 0.78 11.33
C VAL A 42 -6.78 2.11 11.51
N ASP A 43 -8.08 2.03 11.78
CA ASP A 43 -8.94 3.22 11.90
C ASP A 43 -8.90 3.75 13.32
N THR A 44 -7.92 4.61 13.60
CA THR A 44 -7.88 5.43 14.80
C THR A 44 -7.95 6.88 14.38
N ASN A 45 -8.56 7.75 15.17
CA ASN A 45 -8.69 9.17 14.84
C ASN A 45 -7.38 9.94 15.10
N SER A 46 -6.23 9.29 14.88
CA SER A 46 -4.93 9.88 15.17
C SER A 46 -3.84 9.34 14.24
N TYR A 47 -2.67 9.96 14.28
CA TYR A 47 -1.48 9.49 13.57
C TYR A 47 -1.05 8.08 13.97
N GLU A 48 -1.45 7.61 15.15
CA GLU A 48 -1.14 6.27 15.63
C GLU A 48 -1.67 5.19 14.70
N GLY A 49 -2.87 5.39 14.13
CA GLY A 49 -3.45 4.45 13.17
C GLY A 49 -2.58 4.25 11.94
N CYS A 50 -2.03 5.33 11.40
CA CYS A 50 -1.12 5.28 10.26
C CYS A 50 0.18 4.53 10.64
N ALA A 51 0.74 4.84 11.80
CA ALA A 51 1.95 4.17 12.30
C ALA A 51 1.73 2.67 12.49
N TYR A 52 0.60 2.26 13.05
CA TYR A 52 0.27 0.85 13.22
C TYR A 52 0.14 0.13 11.88
N SER A 53 -0.50 0.76 10.90
CA SER A 53 -0.65 0.17 9.56
C SER A 53 0.71 -0.08 8.92
N HIS A 54 1.60 0.89 8.98
CA HIS A 54 2.97 0.75 8.46
C HIS A 54 3.77 -0.32 9.20
N GLN A 55 3.64 -0.41 10.53
CA GLN A 55 4.31 -1.44 11.33
C GLN A 55 3.86 -2.84 10.93
N LYS A 56 2.57 -3.04 10.73
CA LYS A 56 2.03 -4.34 10.33
C LYS A 56 2.54 -4.76 8.95
N ILE A 57 2.59 -3.81 8.02
CA ILE A 57 3.12 -4.09 6.67
C ILE A 57 4.62 -4.40 6.74
N ALA A 58 5.39 -3.65 7.51
CA ALA A 58 6.81 -3.89 7.68
C ALA A 58 7.07 -5.29 8.23
N LYS A 59 6.29 -5.73 9.20
CA LYS A 59 6.37 -7.08 9.74
C LYS A 59 6.07 -8.13 8.68
N LEU A 60 5.03 -7.91 7.87
CA LEU A 60 4.65 -8.80 6.78
C LEU A 60 5.76 -8.91 5.74
N ILE A 61 6.39 -7.80 5.38
CA ILE A 61 7.50 -7.77 4.44
C ILE A 61 8.67 -8.61 4.96
N LEU A 62 9.01 -8.48 6.24
CA LEU A 62 10.06 -9.27 6.87
C LEU A 62 9.71 -10.77 6.88
N GLU A 63 8.47 -11.11 7.23
CA GLU A 63 8.00 -12.49 7.27
C GLU A 63 8.05 -13.16 5.90
N ARG A 64 7.76 -12.40 4.83
CA ARG A 64 7.80 -12.92 3.46
C ARG A 64 9.19 -12.91 2.83
N GLY A 65 10.18 -12.28 3.50
CA GLY A 65 11.55 -12.23 3.00
C GLY A 65 11.75 -11.35 1.78
N TYR A 66 10.92 -10.33 1.58
CA TYR A 66 11.09 -9.39 0.47
C TYR A 66 12.28 -8.47 0.73
N GLU A 67 13.18 -8.33 -0.26
CA GLU A 67 14.27 -7.37 -0.21
C GLU A 67 13.78 -5.94 -0.40
N TYR A 68 12.77 -5.77 -1.25
CA TYR A 68 12.19 -4.47 -1.59
C TYR A 68 10.68 -4.57 -1.56
N ALA A 69 10.02 -3.50 -1.15
CA ALA A 69 8.57 -3.36 -1.24
C ALA A 69 8.23 -1.88 -1.32
N MET A 70 7.12 -1.58 -1.97
CA MET A 70 6.58 -0.23 -2.04
C MET A 70 5.28 -0.18 -1.25
N VAL A 71 5.13 0.84 -0.41
CA VAL A 71 3.94 1.04 0.41
C VAL A 71 3.33 2.39 0.03
N PHE A 72 2.07 2.36 -0.35
CA PHE A 72 1.33 3.55 -0.78
C PHE A 72 0.15 3.79 0.15
N GLU A 73 -0.20 5.05 0.31
CA GLU A 73 -1.46 5.46 0.90
C GLU A 73 -2.45 5.80 -0.23
N ASP A 74 -3.75 5.78 0.08
CA ASP A 74 -4.82 5.85 -0.92
C ASP A 74 -5.09 7.25 -1.48
N ASP A 75 -4.29 8.23 -1.14
CA ASP A 75 -4.36 9.60 -1.65
C ASP A 75 -3.26 9.94 -2.68
N ILE A 76 -2.58 8.90 -3.20
CA ILE A 76 -1.50 9.09 -4.17
C ILE A 76 -2.04 9.29 -5.59
N PHE A 77 -1.33 10.11 -6.36
CA PHE A 77 -1.55 10.29 -7.80
C PHE A 77 -0.24 10.07 -8.54
N PHE A 78 -0.34 9.40 -9.65
CA PHE A 78 0.82 9.14 -10.51
C PHE A 78 0.88 10.11 -11.70
#